data_b9df9636932024d8377406527717a9a0
#
_entry.id   b9df9636932024d8377406527717a9a0
#
_cell.length_a   1.000
_cell.length_b   1.000
_cell.length_c   1.000
_cell.angle_alpha   90.00
_cell.angle_beta   90.00
_cell.angle_gamma   90.00
#
_symmetry.space_group_name_H-M   'P 1'
#
loop_
_entity.id
_entity.type
_entity.pdbx_description
1 polymer ?
#
loop_
_entity_poly.entity_id
_entity_poly.type
_entity_poly.pdbx_seq_one_letter_code
_entity_poly.pdbx_strand_id
1 'polypeptide(L)'
;TVRHIGGTSFLEPVGHVQVDGDYREPWFDTLEGMLAHAVFAIPAVKGIQFGGGFALADLRGSQANDAFYMDAEGVKTRTNYSGGIQGGISNGMPIVFETVVKPTASIFKKQETIDLLRMENTTFELQGRHDPAIFHRARPVVDAVTAIVLADLLTARFGTDYLRAADGSAHAAAGGSASREHSGKAGAL
;
A
#
# COMPACT_ATOMS: atom_id res chain seq x y z
N THR A 1 1.34 -12.59 0.83
CA THR A 1 2.52 -12.71 1.71
C THR A 1 3.28 -11.39 1.66
N VAL A 2 3.52 -10.77 2.80
CA VAL A 2 4.28 -9.52 2.89
C VAL A 2 5.76 -9.89 3.12
N ARG A 3 6.64 -9.43 2.25
CA ARG A 3 8.08 -9.57 2.43
C ARG A 3 8.69 -8.24 2.87
N HIS A 4 9.60 -8.28 3.81
CA HIS A 4 10.33 -7.11 4.29
C HIS A 4 11.82 -7.27 4.06
N ILE A 5 12.42 -6.33 3.37
CA ILE A 5 13.87 -6.24 3.21
C ILE A 5 14.28 -4.82 3.59
N GLY A 6 14.98 -4.68 4.71
CA GLY A 6 15.55 -3.40 5.11
C GLY A 6 14.55 -2.26 5.34
N GLY A 7 13.32 -2.57 5.77
CA GLY A 7 12.25 -1.59 5.97
C GLY A 7 11.28 -1.44 4.80
N THR A 8 11.50 -2.19 3.71
CA THR A 8 10.61 -2.26 2.56
C THR A 8 9.61 -3.40 2.74
N SER A 9 8.33 -3.13 2.54
CA SER A 9 7.26 -4.11 2.58
C SER A 9 6.83 -4.46 1.15
N PHE A 10 6.88 -5.74 0.80
CA PHE A 10 6.38 -6.24 -0.48
C PHE A 10 5.12 -7.06 -0.22
N LEU A 11 4.05 -6.74 -0.91
CA LEU A 11 2.88 -7.60 -1.04
C LEU A 11 3.06 -8.44 -2.30
N GLU A 12 3.28 -9.74 -2.14
CA GLU A 12 3.16 -10.64 -3.27
C GLU A 12 1.69 -10.74 -3.66
N PRO A 13 1.36 -10.67 -4.95
CA PRO A 13 -0.01 -10.81 -5.39
C PRO A 13 -0.56 -12.17 -4.94
N VAL A 14 -1.64 -12.16 -4.20
CA VAL A 14 -2.45 -13.34 -3.92
C VAL A 14 -3.34 -13.54 -5.12
N GLY A 15 -2.81 -14.16 -6.18
CA GLY A 15 -3.52 -14.27 -7.45
C GLY A 15 -3.66 -12.92 -8.17
N HIS A 16 -4.16 -12.94 -9.39
CA HIS A 16 -4.45 -11.74 -10.18
C HIS A 16 -5.71 -11.02 -9.68
N VAL A 17 -5.74 -10.63 -8.41
CA VAL A 17 -6.81 -9.82 -7.88
C VAL A 17 -6.49 -8.38 -8.20
N GLN A 18 -7.06 -7.91 -9.30
CA GLN A 18 -7.13 -6.51 -9.60
C GLN A 18 -8.10 -5.88 -8.58
N VAL A 19 -7.59 -5.13 -7.63
CA VAL A 19 -8.41 -4.31 -6.75
C VAL A 19 -8.82 -3.08 -7.56
N ASP A 20 -9.82 -3.26 -8.42
CA ASP A 20 -10.47 -2.14 -9.09
C ASP A 20 -11.32 -1.44 -8.03
N GLY A 21 -10.85 -0.30 -7.58
CA GLY A 21 -11.73 0.59 -6.87
C GLY A 21 -12.80 1.11 -7.82
N ASP A 22 -14.07 0.92 -7.51
CA ASP A 22 -15.15 1.67 -8.14
C ASP A 22 -15.12 3.07 -7.51
N TYR A 23 -14.16 3.88 -7.98
CA TYR A 23 -13.86 5.18 -7.39
C TYR A 23 -14.75 6.25 -7.96
N ARG A 24 -15.88 6.42 -7.31
CA ARG A 24 -16.69 7.63 -7.47
C ARG A 24 -16.10 8.81 -6.70
N GLU A 25 -15.09 8.55 -5.85
CA GLU A 25 -14.41 9.54 -5.01
C GLU A 25 -12.88 9.43 -5.19
N PRO A 26 -12.32 9.84 -6.34
CA PRO A 26 -10.93 9.54 -6.72
C PRO A 26 -9.84 10.27 -5.91
N TRP A 27 -10.19 11.22 -5.04
CA TRP A 27 -9.21 12.12 -4.41
C TRP A 27 -8.66 11.59 -3.09
N PHE A 28 -9.50 11.02 -2.23
CA PHE A 28 -9.14 10.68 -0.86
C PHE A 28 -9.01 9.18 -0.62
N ASP A 29 -9.77 8.38 -1.37
CA ASP A 29 -9.89 6.94 -1.15
C ASP A 29 -9.14 6.12 -2.21
N THR A 30 -8.06 6.68 -2.77
CA THR A 30 -7.12 5.92 -3.59
C THR A 30 -6.43 4.86 -2.75
N LEU A 31 -6.02 3.75 -3.37
CA LEU A 31 -5.32 2.67 -2.67
C LEU A 31 -4.07 3.17 -1.93
N GLU A 32 -3.27 4.05 -2.55
CA GLU A 32 -2.13 4.71 -1.91
C GLU A 32 -2.55 5.58 -0.73
N GLY A 33 -3.62 6.38 -0.91
CA GLY A 33 -4.15 7.26 0.13
C GLY A 33 -4.61 6.48 1.35
N MET A 34 -5.36 5.41 1.17
CA MET A 34 -5.85 4.56 2.26
C MET A 34 -4.73 3.81 2.97
N LEU A 35 -3.78 3.24 2.23
CA LEU A 35 -2.59 2.60 2.80
C LEU A 35 -1.75 3.61 3.58
N ALA A 36 -1.49 4.79 3.02
CA ALA A 36 -0.72 5.83 3.68
C ALA A 36 -1.41 6.31 4.95
N HIS A 37 -2.70 6.59 4.90
CA HIS A 37 -3.50 7.00 6.06
C HIS A 37 -3.38 5.98 7.21
N ALA A 38 -3.58 4.71 6.92
CA ALA A 38 -3.54 3.65 7.91
C ALA A 38 -2.12 3.42 8.47
N VAL A 39 -1.09 3.47 7.61
CA VAL A 39 0.30 3.30 8.01
C VAL A 39 0.80 4.47 8.86
N PHE A 40 0.40 5.71 8.57
CA PHE A 40 0.73 6.86 9.41
C PHE A 40 0.06 6.84 10.79
N ALA A 41 -1.00 6.06 10.99
CA ALA A 41 -1.59 5.83 12.30
C ALA A 41 -0.69 4.97 13.23
N ILE A 42 0.31 4.26 12.67
CA ILE A 42 1.26 3.47 13.45
C ILE A 42 2.25 4.40 14.16
N PRO A 43 2.41 4.29 15.48
CA PRO A 43 3.34 5.13 16.23
C PRO A 43 4.76 5.07 15.66
N ALA A 44 5.43 6.23 15.64
CA ALA A 44 6.78 6.44 15.13
C ALA A 44 6.98 6.28 13.62
N VAL A 45 5.98 5.95 12.82
CA VAL A 45 6.06 6.09 11.38
C VAL A 45 6.14 7.57 11.02
N LYS A 46 7.09 7.93 10.15
CA LYS A 46 7.39 9.31 9.72
C LYS A 46 7.46 9.49 8.21
N GLY A 47 7.36 8.42 7.47
CA GLY A 47 7.32 8.47 6.01
C GLY A 47 6.81 7.18 5.41
N ILE A 48 6.23 7.32 4.22
CA ILE A 48 5.85 6.24 3.33
C ILE A 48 6.13 6.68 1.90
N GLN A 49 6.60 5.77 1.07
CA GLN A 49 6.73 5.96 -0.37
C GLN A 49 6.33 4.69 -1.10
N PHE A 50 5.79 4.85 -2.32
CA PHE A 50 5.35 3.74 -3.17
C PHE A 50 6.29 3.58 -4.36
N GLY A 51 6.57 2.32 -4.73
CA GLY A 51 7.43 1.98 -5.88
C GLY A 51 8.78 2.65 -5.83
N GLY A 52 9.11 3.42 -6.85
CA GLY A 52 10.35 4.20 -6.95
C GLY A 52 10.43 5.37 -5.96
N GLY A 53 9.30 5.80 -5.41
CA GLY A 53 9.21 6.85 -4.41
C GLY A 53 9.99 8.11 -4.79
N PHE A 54 10.80 8.62 -3.87
CA PHE A 54 11.60 9.84 -4.10
C PHE A 54 12.66 9.68 -5.19
N ALA A 55 13.11 8.46 -5.51
CA ALA A 55 14.07 8.24 -6.60
C ALA A 55 13.49 8.58 -7.99
N LEU A 56 12.16 8.68 -8.12
CA LEU A 56 11.52 9.13 -9.35
C LEU A 56 11.89 10.56 -9.74
N ALA A 57 12.28 11.39 -8.77
CA ALA A 57 12.71 12.78 -9.02
C ALA A 57 13.96 12.87 -9.91
N ASP A 58 14.79 11.83 -9.93
CA ASP A 58 16.03 11.74 -10.74
C ASP A 58 15.78 11.11 -12.11
N LEU A 59 14.55 10.66 -12.40
CA LEU A 59 14.21 9.97 -13.64
C LEU A 59 13.42 10.88 -14.60
N ARG A 60 13.60 10.61 -15.90
CA ARG A 60 12.73 11.18 -16.93
C ARG A 60 11.46 10.35 -17.05
N GLY A 61 10.34 10.94 -17.46
CA GLY A 61 9.07 10.26 -17.63
C GLY A 61 9.16 9.00 -18.51
N SER A 62 9.99 9.02 -19.56
CA SER A 62 10.23 7.84 -20.41
C SER A 62 10.96 6.69 -19.72
N GLN A 63 11.63 6.95 -18.59
CA GLN A 63 12.32 5.92 -17.79
C GLN A 63 11.41 5.33 -16.71
N ALA A 64 10.44 6.11 -16.25
CA ALA A 64 9.58 5.78 -15.12
C ALA A 64 8.11 5.45 -15.52
N ASN A 65 7.84 5.21 -16.80
CA ASN A 65 6.48 5.10 -17.31
C ASN A 65 5.81 3.72 -17.14
N ASP A 66 6.50 2.72 -16.58
CA ASP A 66 5.99 1.36 -16.37
C ASP A 66 5.25 0.81 -17.61
N ALA A 67 5.98 0.71 -18.73
CA ALA A 67 5.39 0.33 -20.02
C ALA A 67 4.68 -1.03 -19.95
N PHE A 68 3.43 -1.07 -20.38
CA PHE A 68 2.63 -2.29 -20.41
C PHE A 68 3.12 -3.27 -21.46
N TYR A 69 2.97 -4.54 -21.18
CA TYR A 69 3.11 -5.64 -22.12
C TYR A 69 2.13 -6.76 -21.76
N MET A 70 1.91 -7.66 -22.68
CA MET A 70 1.08 -8.84 -22.49
C MET A 70 1.92 -10.09 -22.56
N ASP A 71 1.69 -11.02 -21.63
CA ASP A 71 2.23 -12.38 -21.66
C ASP A 71 1.11 -13.43 -21.53
N ALA A 72 1.48 -14.69 -21.34
CA ALA A 72 0.51 -15.79 -21.20
C ALA A 72 -0.38 -15.67 -19.95
N GLU A 73 0.04 -14.89 -18.97
CA GLU A 73 -0.68 -14.67 -17.69
C GLU A 73 -1.53 -13.39 -17.70
N GLY A 74 -1.39 -12.54 -18.76
CA GLY A 74 -2.17 -11.32 -18.92
C GLY A 74 -1.33 -10.06 -19.08
N VAL A 75 -1.94 -8.91 -18.75
CA VAL A 75 -1.31 -7.59 -18.84
C VAL A 75 -0.41 -7.35 -17.64
N LYS A 76 0.84 -6.96 -17.89
CA LYS A 76 1.84 -6.61 -16.88
C LYS A 76 2.60 -5.34 -17.26
N THR A 77 3.40 -4.81 -16.37
CA THR A 77 4.33 -3.71 -16.66
C THR A 77 5.78 -4.22 -16.64
N ARG A 78 6.64 -3.61 -17.50
CA ARG A 78 8.05 -3.99 -17.61
C ARG A 78 8.88 -3.59 -16.39
N THR A 79 8.46 -2.54 -15.73
CA THR A 79 9.02 -1.99 -14.49
C THR A 79 7.89 -1.78 -13.49
N ASN A 80 8.21 -1.49 -12.26
CA ASN A 80 7.21 -1.26 -11.22
C ASN A 80 7.54 0.00 -10.41
N TYR A 81 7.85 1.07 -11.11
CA TYR A 81 8.15 2.37 -10.49
C TYR A 81 6.95 2.97 -9.76
N SER A 82 5.73 2.68 -10.24
CA SER A 82 4.49 3.09 -9.59
C SER A 82 4.10 2.21 -8.38
N GLY A 83 4.92 1.19 -8.06
CA GLY A 83 4.64 0.32 -6.92
C GLY A 83 3.36 -0.51 -7.02
N GLY A 84 2.94 -0.87 -8.25
CA GLY A 84 1.74 -1.67 -8.48
C GLY A 84 0.43 -0.87 -8.45
N ILE A 85 0.51 0.46 -8.33
CA ILE A 85 -0.64 1.35 -8.21
C ILE A 85 -0.52 2.45 -9.26
N GLN A 86 -1.50 2.56 -10.14
CA GLN A 86 -1.59 3.59 -11.17
C GLN A 86 -3.00 4.18 -11.17
N GLY A 87 -3.10 5.51 -11.17
CA GLY A 87 -4.40 6.18 -11.10
C GLY A 87 -5.19 5.90 -9.82
N GLY A 88 -4.50 5.51 -8.74
CA GLY A 88 -5.13 5.21 -7.44
C GLY A 88 -5.66 3.78 -7.31
N ILE A 89 -5.50 2.93 -8.35
CA ILE A 89 -5.94 1.52 -8.38
C ILE A 89 -4.77 0.58 -8.64
N SER A 90 -4.90 -0.68 -8.24
CA SER A 90 -3.87 -1.69 -8.54
C SER A 90 -3.86 -2.04 -10.03
N ASN A 91 -2.67 -2.28 -10.58
CA ASN A 91 -2.47 -2.64 -11.99
C ASN A 91 -2.10 -4.12 -12.22
N GLY A 92 -2.28 -4.96 -11.18
CA GLY A 92 -1.92 -6.38 -11.23
C GLY A 92 -0.45 -6.69 -10.94
N MET A 93 0.40 -5.67 -10.80
CA MET A 93 1.77 -5.82 -10.32
C MET A 93 1.82 -5.89 -8.79
N PRO A 94 2.91 -6.40 -8.19
CA PRO A 94 3.09 -6.36 -6.75
C PRO A 94 2.95 -4.94 -6.20
N ILE A 95 2.15 -4.76 -5.15
CA ILE A 95 2.09 -3.50 -4.42
C ILE A 95 3.36 -3.39 -3.58
N VAL A 96 4.16 -2.36 -3.85
CA VAL A 96 5.46 -2.12 -3.21
C VAL A 96 5.45 -0.76 -2.55
N PHE A 97 5.72 -0.72 -1.26
CA PHE A 97 5.91 0.52 -0.53
C PHE A 97 6.97 0.38 0.57
N GLU A 98 7.55 1.49 0.95
CA GLU A 98 8.54 1.60 2.00
C GLU A 98 8.06 2.54 3.10
N THR A 99 8.40 2.20 4.35
CA THR A 99 8.04 3.02 5.50
C THR A 99 9.27 3.42 6.29
N VAL A 100 9.28 4.66 6.78
CA VAL A 100 10.33 5.17 7.67
C VAL A 100 9.79 5.23 9.09
N VAL A 101 10.47 4.54 9.98
CA VAL A 101 10.18 4.54 11.42
C VAL A 101 11.22 5.40 12.13
N LYS A 102 10.77 6.36 12.94
CA LYS A 102 11.66 7.21 13.74
C LYS A 102 12.52 6.34 14.68
N PRO A 103 13.84 6.53 14.69
CA PRO A 103 14.71 5.84 15.65
C PRO A 103 14.26 6.08 17.10
N THR A 104 14.51 5.09 17.96
CA THR A 104 14.20 5.18 19.38
C THR A 104 14.96 6.34 20.01
N ALA A 105 14.23 7.26 20.63
CA ALA A 105 14.82 8.40 21.34
C ALA A 105 15.29 8.06 22.77
N SER A 106 14.86 6.92 23.30
CA SER A 106 15.24 6.41 24.62
C SER A 106 16.63 5.76 24.55
N ILE A 107 17.67 6.57 24.59
CA ILE A 107 19.08 6.14 24.52
C ILE A 107 19.83 6.51 25.78
N PHE A 108 20.86 5.72 26.14
CA PHE A 108 21.73 5.94 27.26
C PHE A 108 22.78 7.01 26.97
N LYS A 109 22.30 8.22 26.68
CA LYS A 109 23.14 9.40 26.47
C LYS A 109 22.48 10.59 27.11
N LYS A 110 23.32 11.50 27.61
CA LYS A 110 22.87 12.80 28.09
C LYS A 110 22.17 13.56 26.98
N GLN A 111 20.94 13.98 27.20
CA GLN A 111 20.09 14.67 26.25
C GLN A 111 19.63 16.00 26.84
N GLU A 112 19.54 17.00 25.98
CA GLU A 112 18.98 18.29 26.32
C GLU A 112 17.45 18.19 26.37
N THR A 113 16.85 18.83 27.35
CA THR A 113 15.41 18.88 27.57
C THR A 113 15.03 20.11 28.37
N ILE A 114 13.79 20.20 28.81
CA ILE A 114 13.29 21.29 29.65
C ILE A 114 12.69 20.71 30.93
N ASP A 115 12.84 21.45 32.02
CA ASP A 115 12.06 21.26 33.25
C ASP A 115 10.78 22.09 33.11
N LEU A 116 9.65 21.40 32.95
CA LEU A 116 8.34 22.06 32.77
C LEU A 116 7.83 22.77 34.03
N LEU A 117 8.31 22.39 35.22
CA LEU A 117 7.89 23.04 36.45
C LEU A 117 8.65 24.34 36.68
N ARG A 118 9.93 24.35 36.34
CA ARG A 118 10.81 25.50 36.49
C ARG A 118 10.89 26.37 35.26
N MET A 119 10.38 25.87 34.12
CA MET A 119 10.43 26.51 32.81
C MET A 119 11.86 26.87 32.40
N GLU A 120 12.81 25.94 32.64
CA GLU A 120 14.23 26.12 32.30
C GLU A 120 14.81 24.96 31.52
N ASN A 121 15.89 25.25 30.78
CA ASN A 121 16.63 24.21 30.06
C ASN A 121 17.38 23.32 31.06
N THR A 122 17.31 22.03 30.86
CA THR A 122 17.99 21.03 31.65
C THR A 122 18.54 19.90 30.79
N THR A 123 19.26 19.01 31.43
CA THR A 123 19.74 17.79 30.75
C THR A 123 19.32 16.59 31.58
N PHE A 124 19.04 15.51 30.86
CA PHE A 124 18.65 14.29 31.51
C PHE A 124 19.29 13.07 30.81
N GLU A 125 19.55 12.03 31.57
CA GLU A 125 20.05 10.76 31.05
C GLU A 125 19.11 9.65 31.48
N LEU A 126 18.59 8.92 30.50
CA LEU A 126 17.72 7.78 30.74
C LEU A 126 18.51 6.64 31.35
N GLN A 127 17.97 6.09 32.46
CA GLN A 127 18.46 4.87 33.08
C GLN A 127 17.37 3.80 32.93
N GLY A 128 17.77 2.57 32.71
CA GLY A 128 16.83 1.45 32.61
C GLY A 128 17.02 0.62 31.35
N ARG A 129 16.16 -0.37 31.18
CA ARG A 129 16.19 -1.23 30.00
C ARG A 129 15.29 -0.66 28.92
N HIS A 130 15.86 -0.33 27.78
CA HIS A 130 15.14 0.17 26.60
C HIS A 130 15.42 -0.69 25.38
N ASP A 131 14.43 -0.78 24.49
CA ASP A 131 14.60 -1.48 23.22
C ASP A 131 15.50 -0.65 22.30
N PRO A 132 16.57 -1.22 21.74
CA PRO A 132 17.50 -0.50 20.87
C PRO A 132 16.85 -0.09 19.53
N ALA A 133 15.81 -0.79 19.12
CA ALA A 133 15.07 -0.50 17.90
C ALA A 133 13.63 -1.02 17.97
N ILE A 134 12.69 -0.22 17.49
CA ILE A 134 11.26 -0.55 17.51
C ILE A 134 10.75 -1.14 16.20
N PHE A 135 11.53 -1.05 15.11
CA PHE A 135 11.08 -1.46 13.77
C PHE A 135 10.72 -2.95 13.68
N HIS A 136 11.36 -3.83 14.46
CA HIS A 136 11.01 -5.24 14.52
C HIS A 136 9.57 -5.46 15.03
N ARG A 137 9.10 -4.59 15.93
CA ARG A 137 7.73 -4.62 16.45
C ARG A 137 6.76 -3.90 15.53
N ALA A 138 7.22 -2.89 14.81
CA ALA A 138 6.40 -2.17 13.83
C ALA A 138 6.05 -3.05 12.62
N ARG A 139 6.95 -3.95 12.22
CA ARG A 139 6.78 -4.82 11.05
C ARG A 139 5.44 -5.59 11.03
N PRO A 140 5.11 -6.44 12.03
CA PRO A 140 3.84 -7.16 12.02
C PRO A 140 2.62 -6.23 12.11
N VAL A 141 2.78 -5.03 12.65
CA VAL A 141 1.71 -4.03 12.68
C VAL A 141 1.47 -3.46 11.29
N VAL A 142 2.53 -3.15 10.53
CA VAL A 142 2.43 -2.72 9.13
C VAL A 142 1.74 -3.80 8.29
N ASP A 143 2.11 -5.08 8.49
CA ASP A 143 1.48 -6.21 7.79
C ASP A 143 -0.02 -6.30 8.10
N ALA A 144 -0.39 -6.21 9.38
CA ALA A 144 -1.78 -6.29 9.81
C ALA A 144 -2.61 -5.11 9.28
N VAL A 145 -2.09 -3.90 9.39
CA VAL A 145 -2.76 -2.68 8.89
C VAL A 145 -2.97 -2.75 7.38
N THR A 146 -1.94 -3.19 6.64
CA THR A 146 -2.05 -3.39 5.20
C THR A 146 -3.12 -4.42 4.85
N ALA A 147 -3.15 -5.55 5.56
CA ALA A 147 -4.16 -6.59 5.35
C ALA A 147 -5.58 -6.08 5.63
N ILE A 148 -5.77 -5.26 6.66
CA ILE A 148 -7.06 -4.66 6.99
C ILE A 148 -7.53 -3.73 5.86
N VAL A 149 -6.66 -2.82 5.37
CA VAL A 149 -7.00 -1.91 4.27
C VAL A 149 -7.37 -2.68 3.01
N LEU A 150 -6.58 -3.69 2.65
CA LEU A 150 -6.87 -4.51 1.46
C LEU A 150 -8.15 -5.33 1.61
N ALA A 151 -8.41 -5.89 2.80
CA ALA A 151 -9.65 -6.62 3.06
C ALA A 151 -10.88 -5.71 2.95
N ASP A 152 -10.79 -4.48 3.46
CA ASP A 152 -11.85 -3.48 3.36
C ASP A 152 -12.14 -3.13 1.90
N LEU A 153 -11.10 -2.82 1.12
CA LEU A 153 -11.22 -2.52 -0.32
C LEU A 153 -11.78 -3.69 -1.12
N LEU A 154 -11.33 -4.92 -0.84
CA LEU A 154 -11.85 -6.12 -1.49
C LEU A 154 -13.31 -6.36 -1.16
N THR A 155 -13.71 -6.18 0.09
CA THR A 155 -15.11 -6.34 0.50
C THR A 155 -16.02 -5.24 -0.05
N ALA A 156 -15.52 -4.00 -0.13
CA ALA A 156 -16.23 -2.91 -0.78
C ALA A 156 -16.46 -3.18 -2.28
N ARG A 157 -15.48 -3.79 -2.96
CA ARG A 157 -15.53 -4.08 -4.40
C ARG A 157 -16.37 -5.31 -4.73
N PHE A 158 -16.17 -6.40 -4.02
CA PHE A 158 -16.70 -7.71 -4.37
C PHE A 158 -17.81 -8.21 -3.41
N GLY A 159 -18.09 -7.46 -2.36
CA GLY A 159 -19.04 -7.86 -1.30
C GLY A 159 -18.36 -8.74 -0.23
N THR A 160 -19.07 -8.92 0.87
CA THR A 160 -18.56 -9.65 2.05
C THR A 160 -18.33 -11.14 1.80
N ASP A 161 -19.02 -11.72 0.81
CA ASP A 161 -18.91 -13.15 0.48
C ASP A 161 -17.67 -13.48 -0.37
N TYR A 162 -16.99 -12.47 -0.91
CA TYR A 162 -15.79 -12.66 -1.72
C TYR A 162 -14.69 -13.43 -0.97
N LEU A 163 -14.46 -13.09 0.29
CA LEU A 163 -13.45 -13.77 1.11
C LEU A 163 -13.81 -15.21 1.47
N ARG A 164 -15.12 -15.57 1.41
CA ARG A 164 -15.59 -16.95 1.59
C ARG A 164 -15.41 -17.79 0.33
N ALA A 165 -15.38 -17.15 -0.82
CA ALA A 165 -15.27 -17.77 -2.14
C ALA A 165 -13.80 -18.03 -2.55
N ALA A 166 -12.83 -17.69 -1.74
CA ALA A 166 -11.41 -17.89 -2.00
C ALA A 166 -10.98 -19.38 -2.07
N ASP A 167 -11.89 -20.30 -1.80
CA ASP A 167 -11.72 -21.74 -1.99
C ASP A 167 -12.00 -22.25 -3.41
N GLY A 168 -12.14 -21.32 -4.39
CA GLY A 168 -12.16 -21.66 -5.81
C GLY A 168 -13.51 -22.02 -6.43
N SER A 169 -14.58 -22.11 -5.64
CA SER A 169 -15.89 -22.57 -6.19
C SER A 169 -16.83 -21.44 -6.66
N ALA A 170 -16.60 -20.19 -6.29
CA ALA A 170 -17.53 -19.10 -6.57
C ALA A 170 -17.16 -18.21 -7.77
N HIS A 171 -15.97 -18.31 -8.34
CA HIS A 171 -15.59 -17.53 -9.53
C HIS A 171 -16.33 -17.95 -10.81
N ALA A 172 -16.95 -19.11 -10.84
CA ALA A 172 -17.70 -19.59 -12.01
C ALA A 172 -19.09 -18.92 -12.16
N ALA A 173 -19.62 -18.30 -11.12
CA ALA A 173 -20.98 -17.76 -11.15
C ALA A 173 -21.08 -16.26 -11.49
N ALA A 174 -20.01 -15.49 -11.38
CA ALA A 174 -20.04 -14.06 -11.64
C ALA A 174 -19.68 -13.65 -13.10
N GLY A 175 -19.24 -14.60 -13.93
CA GLY A 175 -18.84 -14.36 -15.33
C GLY A 175 -19.96 -14.51 -16.36
N GLY A 176 -21.16 -14.81 -15.97
CA GLY A 176 -22.23 -15.19 -16.88
C GLY A 176 -23.43 -14.26 -16.85
N SER A 177 -23.32 -12.99 -17.28
CA SER A 177 -24.43 -12.28 -17.95
C SER A 177 -24.13 -10.80 -18.16
N ALA A 178 -23.46 -10.47 -19.24
CA ALA A 178 -23.62 -9.16 -19.89
C ALA A 178 -23.19 -9.22 -21.38
N SER A 179 -23.70 -10.19 -22.12
CA SER A 179 -23.82 -10.04 -23.56
C SER A 179 -25.04 -9.17 -23.84
N ARG A 180 -24.88 -7.85 -23.81
CA ARG A 180 -25.84 -6.94 -24.40
C ARG A 180 -25.60 -6.93 -25.92
N GLU A 181 -26.46 -7.64 -26.61
CA GLU A 181 -26.66 -7.49 -28.06
C GLU A 181 -26.89 -6.00 -28.40
N HIS A 182 -25.91 -5.40 -29.04
CA HIS A 182 -26.13 -4.19 -29.82
C HIS A 182 -26.50 -4.62 -31.22
N SER A 183 -27.77 -4.90 -31.43
CA SER A 183 -28.35 -5.00 -32.75
C SER A 183 -28.32 -3.61 -33.41
N GLY A 184 -27.36 -3.41 -34.28
CA GLY A 184 -27.30 -2.25 -35.16
C GLY A 184 -28.44 -2.31 -36.17
N LYS A 185 -29.32 -1.31 -36.17
CA LYS A 185 -30.13 -0.96 -37.33
C LYS A 185 -29.41 0.16 -38.06
N ALA A 186 -28.80 -0.20 -39.18
CA ALA A 186 -28.50 0.74 -40.23
C ALA A 186 -29.85 1.16 -40.89
N GLY A 187 -30.12 2.44 -40.82
CA GLY A 187 -31.21 3.08 -41.57
C GLY A 187 -30.60 4.16 -42.46
N ALA A 188 -30.71 3.95 -43.73
CA ALA A 188 -30.38 4.89 -44.80
C ALA A 188 -31.30 6.14 -44.74
N LEU A 189 -30.71 7.30 -44.94
CA LEU A 189 -31.08 8.37 -45.86
C LEU A 189 -30.02 9.47 -45.80
#